data_57fa25579a59613e936f770b7366d8af
#
_entry.id   57fa25579a59613e936f770b7366d8af
#
_cell.length_a   1.000
_cell.length_b   1.000
_cell.length_c   1.000
_cell.angle_alpha   90.00
_cell.angle_beta   90.00
_cell.angle_gamma   90.00
#
_symmetry.space_group_name_H-M   'P 1'
#
loop_
_entity.id
_entity.type
_entity.pdbx_description
1 polymer ?
#
loop_
_entity_poly.entity_id
_entity_poly.type
_entity_poly.pdbx_seq_one_letter_code
_entity_poly.pdbx_strand_id
1 'polypeptide(L)'
;MLRSLVGSEMCIRDRYYFKGSDDYLKEIAEHVQIPVLRKDFTVDEYMIYEAKVFGASAVLLICAILTDEELARFHKIADSLGLSALVEAHTEEEVRRAIASGARIIGVNNRDLKTFKVDINTSTRLRKLVPDDIVYVSESGIRNAEDIAALYKNNTDAVLIGETLMRAPDKKKALDELRGRVV
;
A
#
# COMPACT_ATOMS: atom_id res chain seq x y z
N MET A 1 -18.67 -9.36 -3.26
CA MET A 1 -18.33 -9.00 -1.87
C MET A 1 -16.99 -8.26 -1.92
N LEU A 2 -17.00 -6.95 -1.82
CA LEU A 2 -15.76 -6.19 -1.62
C LEU A 2 -15.13 -6.73 -0.33
N ARG A 3 -14.08 -7.50 -0.44
CA ARG A 3 -13.12 -7.66 0.64
C ARG A 3 -12.37 -6.32 0.71
N SER A 4 -13.08 -5.28 1.20
CA SER A 4 -12.45 -4.03 1.48
C SER A 4 -11.39 -4.31 2.54
N LEU A 5 -10.16 -3.92 2.28
CA LEU A 5 -9.15 -3.66 3.31
C LEU A 5 -9.59 -2.45 4.17
N VAL A 6 -10.87 -2.37 4.47
CA VAL A 6 -11.47 -1.51 5.46
C VAL A 6 -11.13 -2.14 6.79
N GLY A 7 -10.00 -1.78 7.29
CA GLY A 7 -9.53 -2.32 8.53
C GLY A 7 -8.02 -2.52 8.58
N SER A 8 -7.24 -1.86 7.72
CA SER A 8 -5.80 -1.71 7.94
C SER A 8 -5.47 -0.24 8.11
N GLU A 9 -4.62 0.06 9.07
CA GLU A 9 -4.06 1.38 9.29
C GLU A 9 -2.68 1.44 8.59
N MET A 10 -2.33 2.64 8.12
CA MET A 10 -1.03 2.89 7.49
C MET A 10 -0.22 3.84 8.36
N CYS A 11 0.90 3.37 8.90
CA CYS A 11 1.88 4.22 9.55
C CYS A 11 2.96 4.62 8.55
N ILE A 12 3.01 5.91 8.19
CA ILE A 12 4.04 6.48 7.34
C ILE A 12 5.22 6.87 8.22
N ARG A 13 6.38 6.23 8.00
CA ARG A 13 7.57 6.42 8.85
C ARG A 13 8.62 7.35 8.27
N ASP A 14 8.55 7.72 7.00
CA ASP A 14 9.52 8.64 6.42
C ASP A 14 9.62 9.93 7.24
N ARG A 15 10.82 10.17 7.83
CA ARG A 15 11.07 11.28 8.75
C ARG A 15 11.19 12.62 8.05
N TYR A 16 11.65 12.63 6.80
CA TYR A 16 11.94 13.86 6.07
C TYR A 16 10.70 14.46 5.42
N TYR A 17 9.94 13.65 4.71
CA TYR A 17 8.78 14.11 3.93
C TYR A 17 7.46 14.00 4.70
N PHE A 18 7.30 12.98 5.54
CA PHE A 18 6.03 12.69 6.22
C PHE A 18 6.09 12.80 7.73
N LYS A 19 7.28 13.16 8.32
CA LYS A 19 7.48 13.32 9.76
C LYS A 19 7.05 12.10 10.59
N GLY A 20 7.20 10.91 10.03
CA GLY A 20 6.90 9.65 10.69
C GLY A 20 7.91 9.29 11.77
N SER A 21 7.53 8.37 12.66
CA SER A 21 8.37 7.88 13.76
C SER A 21 8.05 6.41 14.05
N ASP A 22 9.04 5.68 14.54
CA ASP A 22 8.88 4.31 15.03
C ASP A 22 7.91 4.22 16.20
N ASP A 23 7.90 5.25 17.04
CA ASP A 23 7.01 5.32 18.20
C ASP A 23 5.55 5.36 17.77
N TYR A 24 5.24 6.05 16.65
CA TYR A 24 3.88 6.06 16.11
C TYR A 24 3.43 4.68 15.64
N LEU A 25 4.33 3.90 15.03
CA LEU A 25 3.99 2.54 14.61
C LEU A 25 3.64 1.66 15.82
N LYS A 26 4.45 1.73 16.89
CA LYS A 26 4.21 0.99 18.14
C LYS A 26 2.90 1.41 18.78
N GLU A 27 2.71 2.72 18.97
CA GLU A 27 1.52 3.28 19.59
C GLU A 27 0.25 2.89 18.83
N ILE A 28 0.25 3.01 17.50
CA ILE A 28 -0.88 2.59 16.67
C ILE A 28 -1.14 1.10 16.80
N ALA A 29 -0.09 0.26 16.68
CA ALA A 29 -0.24 -1.19 16.76
C ALA A 29 -0.78 -1.68 18.11
N GLU A 30 -0.49 -0.96 19.21
CA GLU A 30 -1.01 -1.27 20.55
C GLU A 30 -2.49 -0.85 20.73
N HIS A 31 -2.95 0.17 19.99
CA HIS A 31 -4.28 0.76 20.20
C HIS A 31 -5.33 0.30 19.19
N VAL A 32 -4.94 -0.31 18.07
CA VAL A 32 -5.88 -0.77 17.04
C VAL A 32 -5.96 -2.29 16.96
N GLN A 33 -7.14 -2.80 16.57
CA GLN A 33 -7.37 -4.23 16.34
C GLN A 33 -7.23 -4.62 14.85
N ILE A 34 -6.92 -3.64 14.01
CA ILE A 34 -6.79 -3.82 12.56
C ILE A 34 -5.31 -3.96 12.16
N PRO A 35 -4.99 -4.68 11.06
CA PRO A 35 -3.62 -4.81 10.60
C PRO A 35 -2.97 -3.46 10.30
N VAL A 36 -1.71 -3.30 10.67
CA VAL A 36 -0.94 -2.06 10.47
C VAL A 36 0.14 -2.27 9.43
N LEU A 37 0.13 -1.44 8.37
CA LEU A 37 1.17 -1.39 7.35
C LEU A 37 2.27 -0.38 7.76
N ARG A 38 3.51 -0.85 7.87
CA ARG A 38 4.67 0.04 7.90
C ARG A 38 4.94 0.53 6.48
N LYS A 39 4.51 1.75 6.16
CA LYS A 39 4.76 2.38 4.86
C LYS A 39 6.04 3.22 4.92
N ASP A 40 7.15 2.59 4.55
CA ASP A 40 8.49 3.16 4.59
C ASP A 40 9.32 2.65 3.39
N PHE A 41 10.42 3.33 3.06
CA PHE A 41 11.39 2.84 2.07
C PHE A 41 12.23 1.71 2.69
N THR A 42 11.76 0.47 2.53
CA THR A 42 12.48 -0.71 3.05
C THR A 42 13.67 -1.01 2.15
N VAL A 43 14.87 -0.65 2.61
CA VAL A 43 16.13 -0.79 1.86
C VAL A 43 17.12 -1.75 2.53
N ASP A 44 16.79 -2.24 3.72
CA ASP A 44 17.61 -3.19 4.49
C ASP A 44 16.70 -4.21 5.16
N GLU A 45 17.15 -5.47 5.23
CA GLU A 45 16.39 -6.54 5.87
C GLU A 45 16.14 -6.30 7.37
N TYR A 46 17.03 -5.57 8.03
CA TYR A 46 16.85 -5.17 9.43
C TYR A 46 15.54 -4.40 9.64
N MET A 47 15.13 -3.58 8.67
CA MET A 47 13.87 -2.82 8.75
C MET A 47 12.64 -3.73 8.78
N ILE A 48 12.71 -4.95 8.22
CA ILE A 48 11.61 -5.92 8.23
C ILE A 48 11.51 -6.56 9.62
N TYR A 49 12.65 -6.93 10.23
CA TYR A 49 12.68 -7.43 11.62
C TYR A 49 12.19 -6.36 12.59
N GLU A 50 12.63 -5.13 12.41
CA GLU A 50 12.21 -3.98 13.20
C GLU A 50 10.69 -3.72 13.07
N ALA A 51 10.13 -3.81 11.86
CA ALA A 51 8.68 -3.69 11.63
C ALA A 51 7.91 -4.73 12.44
N LYS A 52 8.41 -5.98 12.48
CA LYS A 52 7.79 -7.05 13.28
C LYS A 52 7.83 -6.74 14.77
N VAL A 53 8.96 -6.28 15.28
CA VAL A 53 9.13 -5.92 16.70
C VAL A 53 8.20 -4.77 17.09
N PHE A 54 7.96 -3.82 16.19
CA PHE A 54 7.08 -2.67 16.42
C PHE A 54 5.59 -2.98 16.21
N GLY A 55 5.24 -4.24 15.93
CA GLY A 55 3.85 -4.67 15.83
C GLY A 55 3.21 -4.47 14.46
N ALA A 56 3.98 -4.18 13.41
CA ALA A 56 3.44 -4.15 12.06
C ALA A 56 2.87 -5.51 11.65
N SER A 57 1.85 -5.50 10.82
CA SER A 57 1.26 -6.68 10.18
C SER A 57 1.71 -6.81 8.71
N ALA A 58 2.19 -5.72 8.14
CA ALA A 58 2.67 -5.67 6.77
C ALA A 58 3.82 -4.66 6.60
N VAL A 59 4.64 -4.89 5.56
CA VAL A 59 5.71 -3.98 5.12
C VAL A 59 5.53 -3.61 3.66
N LEU A 60 6.09 -2.46 3.26
CA LEU A 60 6.15 -2.02 1.89
C LEU A 60 7.48 -2.42 1.26
N LEU A 61 7.44 -3.05 0.09
CA LEU A 61 8.60 -3.34 -0.76
C LEU A 61 8.41 -2.64 -2.11
N ILE A 62 9.35 -1.79 -2.51
CA ILE A 62 9.19 -0.94 -3.70
C ILE A 62 10.11 -1.43 -4.81
N CYS A 63 9.53 -1.88 -5.94
CA CYS A 63 10.29 -2.40 -7.08
C CYS A 63 11.30 -1.38 -7.64
N ALA A 64 10.96 -0.09 -7.62
CA ALA A 64 11.80 0.97 -8.17
C ALA A 64 13.14 1.16 -7.44
N ILE A 65 13.26 0.71 -6.18
CA ILE A 65 14.46 0.91 -5.34
C ILE A 65 15.15 -0.39 -4.95
N LEU A 66 14.54 -1.55 -5.20
CA LEU A 66 15.09 -2.87 -4.86
C LEU A 66 15.50 -3.62 -6.13
N THR A 67 16.60 -4.36 -6.07
CA THR A 67 16.97 -5.36 -7.08
C THR A 67 16.03 -6.57 -7.01
N ASP A 68 16.05 -7.44 -8.01
CA ASP A 68 15.22 -8.66 -8.01
C ASP A 68 15.60 -9.60 -6.87
N GLU A 69 16.88 -9.70 -6.57
CA GLU A 69 17.41 -10.52 -5.48
C GLU A 69 16.97 -9.97 -4.11
N GLU A 70 17.02 -8.65 -3.91
CA GLU A 70 16.56 -8.00 -2.69
C GLU A 70 15.05 -8.16 -2.53
N LEU A 71 14.29 -7.93 -3.59
CA LEU A 71 12.83 -8.05 -3.58
C LEU A 71 12.40 -9.46 -3.17
N ALA A 72 12.98 -10.50 -3.78
CA ALA A 72 12.69 -11.89 -3.45
C ALA A 72 13.16 -12.25 -2.03
N ARG A 73 14.33 -11.78 -1.61
CA ARG A 73 14.87 -12.02 -0.26
C ARG A 73 14.01 -11.34 0.80
N PHE A 74 13.68 -10.07 0.64
CA PHE A 74 12.89 -9.30 1.60
C PHE A 74 11.46 -9.83 1.72
N HIS A 75 10.86 -10.22 0.60
CA HIS A 75 9.56 -10.87 0.59
C HIS A 75 9.58 -12.17 1.42
N LYS A 76 10.60 -13.02 1.21
CA LYS A 76 10.78 -14.27 1.96
C LYS A 76 11.01 -14.03 3.46
N ILE A 77 11.76 -13.00 3.83
CA ILE A 77 11.95 -12.63 5.25
C ILE A 77 10.62 -12.18 5.85
N ALA A 78 9.88 -11.30 5.18
CA ALA A 78 8.55 -10.87 5.65
C ALA A 78 7.63 -12.06 5.89
N ASP A 79 7.55 -13.00 4.93
CA ASP A 79 6.76 -14.22 5.06
C ASP A 79 7.18 -15.08 6.26
N SER A 80 8.49 -15.27 6.47
CA SER A 80 9.02 -16.07 7.59
C SER A 80 8.66 -15.50 8.96
N LEU A 81 8.44 -14.18 9.03
CA LEU A 81 8.02 -13.45 10.22
C LEU A 81 6.50 -13.34 10.36
N GLY A 82 5.73 -13.88 9.40
CA GLY A 82 4.27 -13.74 9.37
C GLY A 82 3.81 -12.32 9.07
N LEU A 83 4.64 -11.54 8.33
CA LEU A 83 4.27 -10.24 7.79
C LEU A 83 3.77 -10.39 6.36
N SER A 84 2.76 -9.62 5.98
CA SER A 84 2.41 -9.44 4.57
C SER A 84 3.38 -8.44 3.91
N ALA A 85 3.67 -8.64 2.61
CA ALA A 85 4.43 -7.68 1.83
C ALA A 85 3.49 -7.02 0.79
N LEU A 86 3.32 -5.70 0.87
CA LEU A 86 2.75 -4.89 -0.20
C LEU A 86 3.88 -4.54 -1.15
N VAL A 87 3.88 -5.13 -2.35
CA VAL A 87 4.91 -4.90 -3.36
C VAL A 87 4.45 -3.80 -4.30
N GLU A 88 5.08 -2.62 -4.20
CA GLU A 88 4.72 -1.42 -4.96
C GLU A 88 5.40 -1.41 -6.33
N ALA A 89 4.62 -1.15 -7.38
CA ALA A 89 5.04 -1.05 -8.77
C ALA A 89 4.44 0.18 -9.47
N HIS A 90 5.15 0.73 -10.48
CA HIS A 90 4.74 1.91 -11.27
C HIS A 90 4.67 1.62 -12.77
N THR A 91 5.36 0.57 -13.22
CA THR A 91 5.52 0.23 -14.64
C THR A 91 5.12 -1.23 -14.90
N GLU A 92 4.91 -1.57 -16.18
CA GLU A 92 4.66 -2.96 -16.58
C GLU A 92 5.83 -3.89 -16.20
N GLU A 93 7.07 -3.41 -16.34
CA GLU A 93 8.25 -4.16 -15.96
C GLU A 93 8.28 -4.44 -14.46
N GLU A 94 8.01 -3.42 -13.63
CA GLU A 94 7.96 -3.57 -12.18
C GLU A 94 6.83 -4.52 -11.73
N VAL A 95 5.67 -4.48 -12.40
CA VAL A 95 4.59 -5.46 -12.13
C VAL A 95 5.06 -6.88 -12.42
N ARG A 96 5.78 -7.12 -13.54
CA ARG A 96 6.32 -8.45 -13.85
C ARG A 96 7.36 -8.89 -12.81
N ARG A 97 8.22 -7.98 -12.36
CA ARG A 97 9.20 -8.23 -11.28
C ARG A 97 8.51 -8.57 -9.95
N ALA A 98 7.45 -7.84 -9.59
CA ALA A 98 6.64 -8.13 -8.41
C ALA A 98 6.03 -9.53 -8.46
N ILE A 99 5.44 -9.91 -9.60
CA ILE A 99 4.89 -11.26 -9.79
C ILE A 99 5.99 -12.32 -9.68
N ALA A 100 7.14 -12.10 -10.33
CA ALA A 100 8.28 -13.03 -10.31
C ALA A 100 8.88 -13.21 -8.90
N SER A 101 8.78 -12.19 -8.03
CA SER A 101 9.22 -12.29 -6.62
C SER A 101 8.28 -13.13 -5.74
N GLY A 102 7.13 -13.57 -6.26
CA GLY A 102 6.12 -14.31 -5.51
C GLY A 102 5.15 -13.41 -4.73
N ALA A 103 5.01 -12.14 -5.10
CA ALA A 103 4.11 -11.20 -4.43
C ALA A 103 2.66 -11.71 -4.44
N ARG A 104 2.02 -11.70 -3.28
CA ARG A 104 0.58 -12.00 -3.12
C ARG A 104 -0.27 -10.73 -3.06
N ILE A 105 0.36 -9.59 -2.86
CA ILE A 105 -0.28 -8.27 -2.82
C ILE A 105 0.58 -7.33 -3.65
N ILE A 106 0.03 -6.80 -4.74
CA ILE A 106 0.71 -5.83 -5.61
C ILE A 106 -0.03 -4.50 -5.54
N GLY A 107 0.72 -3.46 -5.15
CA GLY A 107 0.24 -2.08 -5.16
C GLY A 107 0.73 -1.36 -6.40
N VAL A 108 -0.18 -0.78 -7.17
CA VAL A 108 0.21 0.12 -8.26
C VAL A 108 0.04 1.56 -7.81
N ASN A 109 1.18 2.26 -7.76
CA ASN A 109 1.20 3.66 -7.35
C ASN A 109 0.98 4.57 -8.56
N ASN A 110 -0.15 5.29 -8.55
CA ASN A 110 -0.51 6.26 -9.58
C ASN A 110 0.35 7.53 -9.55
N ARG A 111 1.17 7.70 -8.51
CA ARG A 111 2.10 8.83 -8.40
C ARG A 111 3.46 8.42 -8.96
N ASP A 112 3.91 9.11 -9.98
CA ASP A 112 5.28 9.01 -10.47
C ASP A 112 6.25 9.57 -9.41
N LEU A 113 7.21 8.76 -8.98
CA LEU A 113 8.14 9.12 -7.91
C LEU A 113 9.16 10.19 -8.32
N LYS A 114 9.37 10.41 -9.64
CA LYS A 114 10.33 11.39 -10.16
C LYS A 114 9.68 12.75 -10.39
N THR A 115 8.47 12.76 -10.93
CA THR A 115 7.76 13.99 -11.33
C THR A 115 6.67 14.41 -10.35
N PHE A 116 6.31 13.54 -9.40
CA PHE A 116 5.18 13.67 -8.48
C PHE A 116 3.81 13.83 -9.15
N LYS A 117 3.74 13.65 -10.47
CA LYS A 117 2.46 13.66 -11.19
C LYS A 117 1.65 12.41 -10.85
N VAL A 118 0.34 12.59 -10.74
CA VAL A 118 -0.61 11.53 -10.41
C VAL A 118 -1.51 11.28 -11.61
N ASP A 119 -1.56 10.01 -12.06
CA ASP A 119 -2.46 9.54 -13.10
C ASP A 119 -3.16 8.23 -12.68
N ILE A 120 -4.42 8.32 -12.26
CA ILE A 120 -5.22 7.17 -11.80
C ILE A 120 -5.39 6.08 -12.88
N ASN A 121 -5.24 6.44 -14.16
CA ASN A 121 -5.31 5.47 -15.26
C ASN A 121 -4.13 4.48 -15.24
N THR A 122 -3.05 4.77 -14.52
CA THR A 122 -1.93 3.84 -14.35
C THR A 122 -2.40 2.52 -13.74
N SER A 123 -3.13 2.58 -12.61
CA SER A 123 -3.72 1.38 -12.00
C SER A 123 -4.66 0.66 -12.95
N THR A 124 -5.54 1.40 -13.64
CA THR A 124 -6.50 0.81 -14.59
C THR A 124 -5.79 0.08 -15.73
N ARG A 125 -4.71 0.66 -16.26
CA ARG A 125 -3.94 0.07 -17.36
C ARG A 125 -3.16 -1.17 -16.93
N LEU A 126 -2.56 -1.15 -15.73
CA LEU A 126 -1.67 -2.22 -15.26
C LEU A 126 -2.44 -3.40 -14.64
N ARG A 127 -3.70 -3.23 -14.22
CA ARG A 127 -4.51 -4.31 -13.62
C ARG A 127 -4.52 -5.58 -14.47
N LYS A 128 -4.63 -5.43 -15.79
CA LYS A 128 -4.70 -6.55 -16.74
C LYS A 128 -3.45 -7.46 -16.77
N LEU A 129 -2.34 -7.00 -16.19
CA LEU A 129 -1.09 -7.76 -16.12
C LEU A 129 -1.01 -8.60 -14.85
N VAL A 130 -1.85 -8.32 -13.85
CA VAL A 130 -1.82 -8.99 -12.54
C VAL A 130 -2.84 -10.12 -12.53
N PRO A 131 -2.44 -11.37 -12.22
CA PRO A 131 -3.33 -12.51 -12.06
C PRO A 131 -4.43 -12.26 -11.01
N ASP A 132 -5.58 -12.94 -11.17
CA ASP A 132 -6.74 -12.72 -10.30
C ASP A 132 -6.58 -13.31 -8.88
N ASP A 133 -5.61 -14.17 -8.66
CA ASP A 133 -5.25 -14.73 -7.35
C ASP A 133 -4.32 -13.82 -6.54
N ILE A 134 -3.80 -12.75 -7.14
CA ILE A 134 -2.99 -11.72 -6.49
C ILE A 134 -3.89 -10.54 -6.11
N VAL A 135 -3.85 -10.13 -4.85
CA VAL A 135 -4.58 -8.94 -4.38
C VAL A 135 -4.01 -7.68 -5.03
N TYR A 136 -4.86 -6.95 -5.74
CA TYR A 136 -4.48 -5.74 -6.47
C TYR A 136 -4.89 -4.47 -5.73
N VAL A 137 -3.93 -3.63 -5.41
CA VAL A 137 -4.13 -2.37 -4.67
C VAL A 137 -3.83 -1.18 -5.57
N SER A 138 -4.75 -0.21 -5.64
CA SER A 138 -4.49 1.08 -6.29
C SER A 138 -4.06 2.11 -5.24
N GLU A 139 -2.92 2.76 -5.47
CA GLU A 139 -2.35 3.72 -4.54
C GLU A 139 -2.28 5.12 -5.14
N SER A 140 -2.51 6.12 -4.33
CA SER A 140 -2.47 7.55 -4.69
C SER A 140 -3.55 8.01 -5.68
N GLY A 141 -3.91 9.29 -5.61
CA GLY A 141 -4.76 9.96 -6.58
C GLY A 141 -6.26 9.73 -6.42
N ILE A 142 -6.68 8.95 -5.45
CA ILE A 142 -8.09 8.65 -5.19
C ILE A 142 -8.67 9.78 -4.35
N ARG A 143 -9.72 10.44 -4.84
CA ARG A 143 -10.26 11.68 -4.26
C ARG A 143 -11.71 11.57 -3.82
N ASN A 144 -12.50 10.73 -4.49
CA ASN A 144 -13.95 10.64 -4.31
C ASN A 144 -14.47 9.22 -4.52
N ALA A 145 -15.77 9.02 -4.30
CA ALA A 145 -16.44 7.73 -4.46
C ALA A 145 -16.48 7.26 -5.93
N GLU A 146 -16.49 8.19 -6.89
CA GLU A 146 -16.49 7.90 -8.32
C GLU A 146 -15.17 7.25 -8.75
N ASP A 147 -14.03 7.72 -8.22
CA ASP A 147 -12.72 7.12 -8.45
C ASP A 147 -12.71 5.67 -7.93
N ILE A 148 -13.25 5.44 -6.74
CA ILE A 148 -13.36 4.09 -6.15
C ILE A 148 -14.28 3.20 -6.98
N ALA A 149 -15.43 3.73 -7.44
CA ALA A 149 -16.35 2.97 -8.28
C ALA A 149 -15.72 2.58 -9.63
N ALA A 150 -14.90 3.46 -10.21
CA ALA A 150 -14.16 3.16 -11.44
C ALA A 150 -13.11 2.06 -11.22
N LEU A 151 -12.34 2.14 -10.12
CA LEU A 151 -11.36 1.12 -9.75
C LEU A 151 -12.03 -0.23 -9.45
N TYR A 152 -13.17 -0.22 -8.78
CA TYR A 152 -13.96 -1.44 -8.52
C TYR A 152 -14.38 -2.14 -9.82
N LYS A 153 -14.88 -1.37 -10.81
CA LYS A 153 -15.25 -1.91 -12.13
C LYS A 153 -14.06 -2.50 -12.88
N ASN A 154 -12.85 -2.09 -12.53
CA ASN A 154 -11.60 -2.60 -13.09
C ASN A 154 -11.01 -3.77 -12.27
N ASN A 155 -11.80 -4.42 -11.41
CA ASN A 155 -11.38 -5.51 -10.54
C ASN A 155 -10.19 -5.14 -9.63
N THR A 156 -10.17 -3.92 -9.10
CA THR A 156 -9.23 -3.50 -8.04
C THR A 156 -9.79 -3.98 -6.70
N ASP A 157 -8.98 -4.73 -5.94
CA ASP A 157 -9.41 -5.34 -4.68
C ASP A 157 -9.39 -4.36 -3.52
N ALA A 158 -8.42 -3.42 -3.53
CA ALA A 158 -8.25 -2.46 -2.46
C ALA A 158 -7.67 -1.13 -2.95
N VAL A 159 -7.80 -0.11 -2.11
CA VAL A 159 -7.22 1.22 -2.35
C VAL A 159 -6.41 1.67 -1.14
N LEU A 160 -5.28 2.36 -1.37
CA LEU A 160 -4.47 2.96 -0.34
C LEU A 160 -4.55 4.48 -0.47
N ILE A 161 -5.14 5.13 0.54
CA ILE A 161 -5.47 6.55 0.53
C ILE A 161 -4.87 7.23 1.75
N GLY A 162 -3.91 8.12 1.53
CA GLY A 162 -3.32 8.95 2.59
C GLY A 162 -3.70 10.41 2.45
N GLU A 163 -3.25 11.07 1.39
CA GLU A 163 -3.33 12.52 1.22
C GLU A 163 -4.77 13.06 1.33
N THR A 164 -5.73 12.42 0.67
CA THR A 164 -7.14 12.83 0.69
C THR A 164 -7.71 12.85 2.11
N LEU A 165 -7.44 11.79 2.88
CA LEU A 165 -7.91 11.69 4.27
C LEU A 165 -7.15 12.65 5.19
N MET A 166 -5.83 12.80 5.03
CA MET A 166 -5.02 13.68 5.87
C MET A 166 -5.39 15.16 5.70
N ARG A 167 -5.78 15.57 4.48
CA ARG A 167 -6.22 16.95 4.18
C ARG A 167 -7.66 17.22 4.60
N ALA A 168 -8.47 16.20 4.82
CA ALA A 168 -9.87 16.38 5.20
C ALA A 168 -9.99 16.95 6.62
N PRO A 169 -10.80 17.99 6.85
CA PRO A 169 -11.06 18.52 8.18
C PRO A 169 -11.77 17.49 9.09
N ASP A 170 -12.69 16.70 8.53
CA ASP A 170 -13.33 15.58 9.18
C ASP A 170 -12.98 14.28 8.44
N LYS A 171 -12.07 13.48 9.02
CA LYS A 171 -11.54 12.25 8.43
C LYS A 171 -12.60 11.15 8.36
N LYS A 172 -13.47 11.08 9.38
CA LYS A 172 -14.54 10.08 9.40
C LYS A 172 -15.55 10.34 8.29
N LYS A 173 -16.01 11.59 8.17
CA LYS A 173 -16.91 11.99 7.08
C LYS A 173 -16.29 11.74 5.71
N ALA A 174 -15.02 12.12 5.49
CA ALA A 174 -14.33 11.89 4.24
C ALA A 174 -14.22 10.37 3.91
N LEU A 175 -13.97 9.53 4.91
CA LEU A 175 -13.95 8.08 4.72
C LEU A 175 -15.33 7.53 4.36
N ASP A 176 -16.39 8.02 5.00
CA ASP A 176 -17.77 7.60 4.71
C ASP A 176 -18.20 8.05 3.30
N GLU A 177 -17.81 9.25 2.87
CA GLU A 177 -17.99 9.76 1.51
C GLU A 177 -17.27 8.87 0.47
N LEU A 178 -15.99 8.56 0.70
CA LEU A 178 -15.21 7.67 -0.16
C LEU A 178 -15.85 6.28 -0.28
N ARG A 179 -16.49 5.78 0.77
CA ARG A 179 -17.23 4.51 0.77
C ARG A 179 -18.59 4.58 0.08
N GLY A 180 -19.04 5.77 -0.35
CA GLY A 180 -20.38 5.97 -0.88
C GLY A 180 -21.48 5.77 0.16
N ARG A 181 -21.16 5.95 1.45
CA ARG A 181 -22.11 5.84 2.58
C ARG A 181 -22.54 7.21 3.12
N VAL A 182 -22.64 8.19 2.25
CA VAL A 182 -23.25 9.47 2.62
C VAL A 182 -24.76 9.27 2.57
N VAL A 183 -25.40 9.25 3.72
CA VAL A 183 -26.85 9.38 3.87
C VAL A 183 -27.18 10.84 3.92
#